data_70e2d6c0ef9a351c079a2169b93a3b46
#
_entry.id   70e2d6c0ef9a351c079a2169b93a3b46
#
_cell.length_a   1.000
_cell.length_b   1.000
_cell.length_c   1.000
_cell.angle_alpha   90.00
_cell.angle_beta   90.00
_cell.angle_gamma   90.00
#
_symmetry.space_group_name_H-M   'P 1'
#
loop_
_entity.id
_entity.type
_entity.pdbx_description
1 polymer ?
#
loop_
_entity_poly.entity_id
_entity_poly.type
_entity_poly.pdbx_seq_one_letter_code
_entity_poly.pdbx_strand_id
1 'polypeptide(L)'
;MTAAPEASPLEARVGHYYQMDDTYLVGREKVREYARAVQDYHPAHWDVAAAADLGYSGLVAPLTFTSAPGMSCNRRMFEQIVVGYDTYLQTEEVFEQHRPIVAGDELHVDVELTSVRRIAGRDMITVTNTFTDTAGERVHTLHTTVVGVTAEDLNPEVKTAVQNAMMHDVDFSGVGSLDGHYEKTVRPAGEVRIADAGLTRTPGTPSFDDVKVGDELPVRHTRLSRGDLVNYAGVAGDANPIHWDEDIAKLAGLPDVIAHGMLTMGLGAGFVSAWTGDPGAVTRYAVRLSAPAIVPAKEGADIEFSGLIKSLDPAARSGVIAVAAKSQGKKIFGLATMNVRFR
;
A
#
# COMPACT_ATOMS: atom_id res chain seq x y z
N MET A 1 -10.23 -38.87 10.90
CA MET A 1 -9.19 -37.96 11.44
C MET A 1 -8.51 -37.35 10.22
N THR A 2 -8.83 -36.12 9.92
CA THR A 2 -8.10 -35.35 8.91
C THR A 2 -6.72 -35.04 9.47
N ALA A 3 -5.66 -35.45 8.77
CA ALA A 3 -4.28 -35.09 9.13
C ALA A 3 -4.20 -33.58 9.32
N ALA A 4 -3.47 -33.13 10.35
CA ALA A 4 -3.18 -31.71 10.49
C ALA A 4 -2.48 -31.23 9.19
N PRO A 5 -2.79 -30.03 8.68
CA PRO A 5 -2.12 -29.52 7.50
C PRO A 5 -0.62 -29.49 7.76
N GLU A 6 0.15 -29.97 6.80
CA GLU A 6 1.61 -29.98 6.87
C GLU A 6 2.09 -28.51 6.95
N ALA A 7 2.90 -28.21 7.96
CA ALA A 7 3.40 -26.86 8.19
C ALA A 7 4.29 -26.42 7.01
N SER A 8 4.16 -25.17 6.59
CA SER A 8 5.03 -24.62 5.55
C SER A 8 6.48 -24.54 6.05
N PRO A 9 7.48 -24.92 5.25
CA PRO A 9 8.89 -24.71 5.62
C PRO A 9 9.21 -23.23 5.93
N LEU A 10 8.42 -22.31 5.40
CA LEU A 10 8.55 -20.87 5.63
C LEU A 10 8.07 -20.46 7.04
N GLU A 11 7.19 -21.22 7.69
CA GLU A 11 6.74 -20.92 9.06
C GLU A 11 7.89 -20.81 10.06
N ALA A 12 8.94 -21.62 9.90
CA ALA A 12 10.14 -21.56 10.74
C ALA A 12 10.93 -20.25 10.58
N ARG A 13 10.64 -19.48 9.57
CA ARG A 13 11.30 -18.18 9.28
C ARG A 13 10.50 -16.98 9.78
N VAL A 14 9.34 -17.16 10.38
CA VAL A 14 8.58 -16.08 11.01
C VAL A 14 9.45 -15.40 12.08
N GLY A 15 9.42 -14.07 12.10
CA GLY A 15 10.27 -13.23 12.94
C GLY A 15 11.61 -12.81 12.29
N HIS A 16 11.90 -13.26 11.05
CA HIS A 16 13.00 -12.66 10.30
C HIS A 16 12.72 -11.18 10.05
N TYR A 17 13.75 -10.38 10.29
CA TYR A 17 13.67 -8.93 10.32
C TYR A 17 14.85 -8.30 9.59
N TYR A 18 14.58 -7.27 8.80
CA TYR A 18 15.57 -6.42 8.17
C TYR A 18 15.20 -4.95 8.39
N GLN A 19 16.20 -4.12 8.53
CA GLN A 19 16.07 -2.67 8.54
C GLN A 19 16.92 -2.09 7.42
N MET A 20 16.44 -1.07 6.74
CA MET A 20 17.26 -0.31 5.80
C MET A 20 18.40 0.38 6.58
N ASP A 21 19.61 0.39 6.00
CA ASP A 21 20.79 0.97 6.65
C ASP A 21 20.73 2.49 6.74
N ASP A 22 20.06 3.11 5.76
CA ASP A 22 19.89 4.54 5.70
C ASP A 22 18.44 4.95 5.93
N THR A 23 18.22 6.19 6.30
CA THR A 23 16.89 6.75 6.44
C THR A 23 16.29 7.07 5.08
N TYR A 24 14.98 6.90 4.96
CA TYR A 24 14.23 7.37 3.81
C TYR A 24 13.84 8.82 4.03
N LEU A 25 14.44 9.74 3.27
CA LEU A 25 14.05 11.16 3.27
C LEU A 25 12.79 11.36 2.41
N VAL A 26 11.73 11.85 3.01
CA VAL A 26 10.47 12.16 2.33
C VAL A 26 10.63 13.46 1.53
N GLY A 27 10.94 13.33 0.26
CA GLY A 27 11.15 14.46 -0.65
C GLY A 27 9.83 15.13 -1.05
N ARG A 28 9.81 16.46 -1.06
CA ARG A 28 8.64 17.26 -1.45
C ARG A 28 8.13 16.91 -2.84
N GLU A 29 9.03 16.76 -3.80
CA GLU A 29 8.63 16.42 -5.18
C GLU A 29 8.13 14.96 -5.26
N LYS A 30 8.71 14.04 -4.47
CA LYS A 30 8.24 12.66 -4.40
C LYS A 30 6.81 12.57 -3.85
N VAL A 31 6.45 13.41 -2.87
CA VAL A 31 5.06 13.53 -2.40
C VAL A 31 4.13 13.94 -3.54
N ARG A 32 4.50 14.97 -4.32
CA ARG A 32 3.71 15.45 -5.47
C ARG A 32 3.61 14.41 -6.58
N GLU A 33 4.71 13.73 -6.91
CA GLU A 33 4.74 12.67 -7.91
C GLU A 33 3.81 11.52 -7.51
N TYR A 34 3.87 11.11 -6.24
CA TYR A 34 3.02 10.03 -5.73
C TYR A 34 1.55 10.46 -5.70
N ALA A 35 1.24 11.67 -5.23
CA ALA A 35 -0.12 12.21 -5.24
C ALA A 35 -0.71 12.24 -6.66
N ARG A 36 0.11 12.64 -7.66
CA ARG A 36 -0.29 12.59 -9.07
C ARG A 36 -0.55 11.15 -9.52
N ALA A 37 0.32 10.22 -9.16
CA ALA A 37 0.22 8.83 -9.60
C ALA A 37 -1.04 8.15 -9.05
N VAL A 38 -1.47 8.48 -7.84
CA VAL A 38 -2.71 7.99 -7.23
C VAL A 38 -3.90 8.95 -7.44
N GLN A 39 -3.77 9.97 -8.27
CA GLN A 39 -4.80 10.98 -8.59
C GLN A 39 -5.42 11.60 -7.33
N ASP A 40 -4.62 11.80 -6.28
CA ASP A 40 -5.04 12.51 -5.08
C ASP A 40 -4.68 14.00 -5.21
N TYR A 41 -5.72 14.79 -5.45
CA TYR A 41 -5.59 16.23 -5.67
C TYR A 41 -5.91 17.06 -4.43
N HIS A 42 -5.88 16.44 -3.23
CA HIS A 42 -6.09 17.20 -2.00
C HIS A 42 -5.00 18.28 -1.89
N PRO A 43 -5.35 19.58 -1.65
CA PRO A 43 -4.39 20.68 -1.70
C PRO A 43 -3.16 20.49 -0.80
N ALA A 44 -3.29 19.83 0.35
CA ALA A 44 -2.18 19.59 1.27
C ALA A 44 -1.05 18.72 0.70
N HIS A 45 -1.27 17.99 -0.40
CA HIS A 45 -0.22 17.24 -1.12
C HIS A 45 0.58 18.12 -2.09
N TRP A 46 0.06 19.30 -2.42
CA TRP A 46 0.56 20.12 -3.53
C TRP A 46 1.08 21.48 -3.10
N ASP A 47 0.42 22.10 -2.12
CA ASP A 47 0.69 23.45 -1.63
C ASP A 47 1.04 23.43 -0.14
N VAL A 48 2.21 24.00 0.18
CA VAL A 48 2.70 24.09 1.55
C VAL A 48 1.79 24.99 2.41
N ALA A 49 1.21 26.04 1.85
CA ALA A 49 0.28 26.89 2.57
C ALA A 49 -1.01 26.13 2.94
N ALA A 50 -1.56 25.36 1.99
CA ALA A 50 -2.72 24.52 2.25
C ALA A 50 -2.44 23.40 3.29
N ALA A 51 -1.22 22.86 3.31
CA ALA A 51 -0.81 21.91 4.34
C ALA A 51 -0.68 22.62 5.70
N ALA A 52 -0.14 23.82 5.75
CA ALA A 52 0.01 24.63 6.96
C ALA A 52 -1.36 25.05 7.53
N ASP A 53 -2.34 25.35 6.71
CA ASP A 53 -3.73 25.62 7.13
C ASP A 53 -4.36 24.43 7.85
N LEU A 54 -3.90 23.20 7.55
CA LEU A 54 -4.26 21.97 8.26
C LEU A 54 -3.37 21.69 9.48
N GLY A 55 -2.40 22.55 9.76
CA GLY A 55 -1.47 22.40 10.89
C GLY A 55 -0.23 21.53 10.61
N TYR A 56 0.01 21.17 9.35
CA TYR A 56 1.17 20.36 8.96
C TYR A 56 2.40 21.23 8.64
N SER A 57 3.57 20.71 8.99
CA SER A 57 4.86 21.40 8.79
C SER A 57 5.37 21.36 7.34
N GLY A 58 4.79 20.50 6.50
CA GLY A 58 5.18 20.30 5.10
C GLY A 58 4.07 19.68 4.29
N LEU A 59 4.32 19.41 3.00
CA LEU A 59 3.35 18.69 2.17
C LEU A 59 3.04 17.34 2.80
N VAL A 60 1.77 17.03 2.97
CA VAL A 60 1.34 15.73 3.52
C VAL A 60 1.49 14.66 2.45
N ALA A 61 2.12 13.55 2.75
CA ALA A 61 2.16 12.41 1.85
C ALA A 61 0.76 11.75 1.77
N PRO A 62 0.32 11.27 0.58
CA PRO A 62 -0.89 10.45 0.50
C PRO A 62 -0.79 9.22 1.41
N LEU A 63 -1.91 8.76 1.96
CA LEU A 63 -1.96 7.66 2.93
C LEU A 63 -1.18 6.41 2.49
N THR A 64 -1.23 6.08 1.19
CA THR A 64 -0.58 4.89 0.63
C THR A 64 0.88 5.12 0.18
N PHE A 65 1.44 6.30 0.43
CA PHE A 65 2.80 6.68 0.03
C PHE A 65 3.87 5.69 0.52
N THR A 66 3.69 5.17 1.72
CA THR A 66 4.65 4.23 2.35
C THR A 66 4.80 2.91 1.61
N SER A 67 3.90 2.59 0.67
CA SER A 67 4.07 1.44 -0.21
C SER A 67 5.36 1.50 -1.04
N ALA A 68 5.79 2.68 -1.47
CA ALA A 68 7.00 2.84 -2.28
C ALA A 68 8.29 2.51 -1.48
N PRO A 69 8.61 3.17 -0.34
CA PRO A 69 9.74 2.78 0.48
C PRO A 69 9.59 1.38 1.11
N GLY A 70 8.37 0.93 1.42
CA GLY A 70 8.09 -0.43 1.87
C GLY A 70 8.48 -1.48 0.84
N MET A 71 8.13 -1.28 -0.43
CA MET A 71 8.51 -2.19 -1.51
C MET A 71 10.02 -2.30 -1.66
N SER A 72 10.76 -1.19 -1.57
CA SER A 72 12.21 -1.21 -1.61
C SER A 72 12.81 -2.00 -0.43
N CYS A 73 12.28 -1.81 0.77
CA CYS A 73 12.68 -2.54 1.96
C CYS A 73 12.34 -4.04 1.87
N ASN A 74 11.19 -4.39 1.28
CA ASN A 74 10.71 -5.76 1.16
C ASN A 74 11.54 -6.62 0.20
N ARG A 75 12.23 -6.00 -0.76
CA ARG A 75 12.95 -6.71 -1.81
C ARG A 75 13.83 -7.83 -1.23
N ARG A 76 14.69 -7.51 -0.27
CA ARG A 76 15.59 -8.50 0.33
C ARG A 76 14.84 -9.61 1.07
N MET A 77 13.75 -9.28 1.77
CA MET A 77 12.92 -10.27 2.44
C MET A 77 12.40 -11.31 1.44
N PHE A 78 11.91 -10.87 0.28
CA PHE A 78 11.38 -11.75 -0.75
C PHE A 78 12.47 -12.46 -1.57
N GLU A 79 13.66 -11.91 -1.71
CA GLU A 79 14.77 -12.56 -2.40
C GLU A 79 15.47 -13.63 -1.56
N GLN A 80 15.55 -13.45 -0.24
CA GLN A 80 16.38 -14.30 0.61
C GLN A 80 15.63 -15.14 1.62
N ILE A 81 14.49 -14.68 2.11
CA ILE A 81 13.74 -15.33 3.18
C ILE A 81 12.47 -15.98 2.67
N VAL A 82 11.65 -15.22 1.96
CA VAL A 82 10.40 -15.71 1.38
C VAL A 82 10.71 -16.32 0.01
N VAL A 83 11.34 -17.50 0.02
CA VAL A 83 11.81 -18.19 -1.18
C VAL A 83 10.99 -19.46 -1.45
N GLY A 84 11.07 -19.96 -2.69
CA GLY A 84 10.35 -21.17 -3.10
C GLY A 84 9.08 -20.87 -3.92
N TYR A 85 8.88 -19.61 -4.31
CA TYR A 85 7.79 -19.18 -5.17
C TYR A 85 8.34 -18.45 -6.41
N ASP A 86 7.63 -18.57 -7.52
CA ASP A 86 8.01 -17.92 -8.78
C ASP A 86 7.38 -16.55 -8.93
N THR A 87 6.25 -16.31 -8.25
CA THR A 87 5.60 -15.00 -8.17
C THR A 87 4.73 -14.90 -6.92
N TYR A 88 4.24 -13.69 -6.65
CA TYR A 88 3.39 -13.39 -5.52
C TYR A 88 2.15 -12.64 -5.98
N LEU A 89 1.00 -13.00 -5.43
CA LEU A 89 -0.25 -12.29 -5.64
C LEU A 89 -0.65 -11.58 -4.36
N GLN A 90 -0.70 -10.26 -4.39
CA GLN A 90 -1.20 -9.46 -3.26
C GLN A 90 -2.69 -9.72 -3.05
N THR A 91 -3.07 -10.01 -1.81
CA THR A 91 -4.46 -10.32 -1.45
C THR A 91 -5.05 -9.37 -0.42
N GLU A 92 -4.22 -8.85 0.47
CA GLU A 92 -4.66 -7.93 1.52
C GLU A 92 -3.56 -6.91 1.83
N GLU A 93 -3.99 -5.69 2.12
CA GLU A 93 -3.11 -4.62 2.55
C GLU A 93 -3.76 -3.83 3.67
N VAL A 94 -2.96 -3.49 4.70
CA VAL A 94 -3.42 -2.66 5.82
C VAL A 94 -2.41 -1.56 6.08
N PHE A 95 -2.87 -0.32 6.02
CA PHE A 95 -2.13 0.86 6.44
C PHE A 95 -2.63 1.30 7.82
N GLU A 96 -1.71 1.54 8.74
CA GLU A 96 -1.98 2.16 10.03
C GLU A 96 -1.18 3.46 10.11
N GLN A 97 -1.89 4.57 10.09
CA GLN A 97 -1.31 5.91 10.17
C GLN A 97 -1.41 6.41 11.62
N HIS A 98 -0.28 6.45 12.31
CA HIS A 98 -0.20 6.95 13.68
C HIS A 98 -0.09 8.48 13.68
N ARG A 99 0.70 9.03 12.77
CA ARG A 99 0.66 10.43 12.36
C ARG A 99 0.83 10.54 10.84
N PRO A 100 0.31 11.61 10.21
CA PRO A 100 0.62 11.88 8.82
C PRO A 100 2.13 12.06 8.59
N ILE A 101 2.61 11.50 7.50
CA ILE A 101 3.97 11.69 7.03
C ILE A 101 3.99 12.97 6.20
N VAL A 102 5.00 13.81 6.42
CA VAL A 102 5.15 15.08 5.72
C VAL A 102 6.50 15.16 4.99
N ALA A 103 6.56 15.97 3.96
CA ALA A 103 7.81 16.25 3.28
C ALA A 103 8.82 16.86 4.25
N GLY A 104 10.02 16.30 4.30
CA GLY A 104 11.06 16.59 5.27
C GLY A 104 11.22 15.55 6.37
N ASP A 105 10.26 14.63 6.53
CA ASP A 105 10.45 13.50 7.45
C ASP A 105 11.61 12.62 6.98
N GLU A 106 12.43 12.17 7.92
CA GLU A 106 13.43 11.13 7.75
C GLU A 106 12.94 9.88 8.49
N LEU A 107 12.77 8.78 7.77
CA LEU A 107 12.15 7.58 8.26
C LEU A 107 13.11 6.39 8.25
N HIS A 108 13.28 5.74 9.39
CA HIS A 108 13.80 4.38 9.43
C HIS A 108 12.71 3.43 8.94
N VAL A 109 13.05 2.56 8.01
CA VAL A 109 12.12 1.59 7.41
C VAL A 109 12.62 0.20 7.71
N ASP A 110 11.77 -0.63 8.27
CA ASP A 110 12.05 -2.04 8.51
C ASP A 110 11.01 -2.97 7.88
N VAL A 111 11.35 -4.24 7.80
CA VAL A 111 10.43 -5.31 7.38
C VAL A 111 10.60 -6.54 8.26
N GLU A 112 9.50 -7.12 8.67
CA GLU A 112 9.44 -8.37 9.42
C GLU A 112 8.52 -9.38 8.71
N LEU A 113 8.94 -10.64 8.59
CA LEU A 113 8.03 -11.74 8.25
C LEU A 113 7.18 -12.06 9.47
N THR A 114 5.96 -11.56 9.51
CA THR A 114 5.11 -11.62 10.72
C THR A 114 4.20 -12.83 10.76
N SER A 115 3.83 -13.39 9.61
CA SER A 115 2.94 -14.55 9.57
C SER A 115 3.10 -15.35 8.29
N VAL A 116 3.05 -16.68 8.42
CA VAL A 116 2.86 -17.61 7.32
C VAL A 116 1.72 -18.54 7.70
N ARG A 117 0.71 -18.68 6.85
CA ARG A 117 -0.43 -19.57 7.10
C ARG A 117 -0.75 -20.35 5.84
N ARG A 118 -0.88 -21.66 5.95
CA ARG A 118 -1.29 -22.51 4.83
C ARG A 118 -2.81 -22.60 4.75
N ILE A 119 -3.38 -22.10 3.67
CA ILE A 119 -4.83 -22.08 3.41
C ILE A 119 -5.09 -22.67 2.04
N ALA A 120 -5.91 -23.72 1.98
CA ALA A 120 -6.25 -24.42 0.73
C ALA A 120 -5.02 -24.84 -0.11
N GLY A 121 -3.95 -25.29 0.56
CA GLY A 121 -2.71 -25.75 -0.08
C GLY A 121 -1.73 -24.64 -0.49
N ARG A 122 -2.07 -23.36 -0.29
CA ARG A 122 -1.23 -22.22 -0.63
C ARG A 122 -0.78 -21.47 0.62
N ASP A 123 0.42 -20.93 0.59
CA ASP A 123 0.95 -20.14 1.69
C ASP A 123 0.50 -18.70 1.56
N MET A 124 -0.21 -18.23 2.59
CA MET A 124 -0.51 -16.82 2.80
C MET A 124 0.58 -16.25 3.70
N ILE A 125 1.31 -15.31 3.17
CA ILE A 125 2.53 -14.75 3.75
C ILE A 125 2.27 -13.29 4.08
N THR A 126 2.46 -12.90 5.33
CA THR A 126 2.32 -11.50 5.75
C THR A 126 3.67 -10.95 6.16
N VAL A 127 4.05 -9.84 5.55
CA VAL A 127 5.18 -9.02 5.98
C VAL A 127 4.66 -7.71 6.55
N THR A 128 5.37 -7.18 7.53
CA THR A 128 5.04 -5.91 8.18
C THR A 128 6.21 -4.96 8.04
N ASN A 129 5.97 -3.81 7.43
CA ASN A 129 6.91 -2.69 7.44
C ASN A 129 6.55 -1.73 8.56
N THR A 130 7.54 -1.30 9.31
CA THR A 130 7.40 -0.24 10.31
C THR A 130 8.20 0.98 9.86
N PHE A 131 7.58 2.14 9.97
CA PHE A 131 8.17 3.42 9.66
C PHE A 131 8.32 4.19 10.95
N THR A 132 9.56 4.50 11.32
CA THR A 132 9.92 5.15 12.57
C THR A 132 10.66 6.45 12.27
N ASP A 133 10.30 7.54 12.91
CA ASP A 133 11.01 8.81 12.74
C ASP A 133 12.34 8.85 13.51
N THR A 134 13.10 9.92 13.33
CA THR A 134 14.39 10.13 13.98
C THR A 134 14.31 10.28 15.50
N ALA A 135 13.12 10.53 16.05
CA ALA A 135 12.88 10.52 17.50
C ALA A 135 12.62 9.10 18.04
N GLY A 136 12.58 8.10 17.17
CA GLY A 136 12.28 6.71 17.49
C GLY A 136 10.79 6.45 17.71
N GLU A 137 9.93 7.30 17.16
CA GLU A 137 8.48 7.14 17.25
C GLU A 137 7.92 6.49 15.98
N ARG A 138 7.09 5.46 16.14
CA ARG A 138 6.41 4.81 15.03
C ARG A 138 5.38 5.75 14.45
N VAL A 139 5.54 6.10 13.18
CA VAL A 139 4.65 7.02 12.47
C VAL A 139 3.67 6.30 11.55
N HIS A 140 4.07 5.16 11.02
CA HIS A 140 3.24 4.38 10.10
C HIS A 140 3.57 2.88 10.18
N THR A 141 2.59 2.03 9.90
CA THR A 141 2.77 0.58 9.77
C THR A 141 2.03 0.09 8.54
N LEU A 142 2.65 -0.82 7.81
CA LEU A 142 2.10 -1.42 6.60
C LEU A 142 2.13 -2.94 6.75
N HIS A 143 0.98 -3.60 6.56
CA HIS A 143 0.90 -5.05 6.56
C HIS A 143 0.48 -5.53 5.18
N THR A 144 1.40 -6.18 4.48
CA THR A 144 1.18 -6.74 3.16
C THR A 144 0.98 -8.23 3.26
N THR A 145 -0.14 -8.74 2.78
CA THR A 145 -0.39 -10.18 2.68
C THR A 145 -0.41 -10.61 1.22
N VAL A 146 0.44 -11.56 0.90
CA VAL A 146 0.55 -12.16 -0.44
C VAL A 146 0.31 -13.66 -0.39
N VAL A 147 -0.11 -14.23 -1.52
CA VAL A 147 -0.10 -15.67 -1.78
C VAL A 147 1.10 -16.00 -2.64
N GLY A 148 1.93 -16.93 -2.19
CA GLY A 148 3.01 -17.49 -2.99
C GLY A 148 2.46 -18.42 -4.08
N VAL A 149 2.94 -18.26 -5.31
CA VAL A 149 2.55 -19.05 -6.47
C VAL A 149 3.79 -19.77 -6.99
N THR A 150 3.70 -21.08 -7.15
CA THR A 150 4.80 -21.94 -7.64
C THR A 150 4.74 -22.16 -9.15
N ALA A 151 5.83 -22.65 -9.73
CA ALA A 151 5.92 -22.97 -11.16
C ALA A 151 4.85 -23.95 -11.64
N GLU A 152 4.33 -24.81 -10.76
CA GLU A 152 3.26 -25.76 -11.10
C GLU A 152 1.94 -25.05 -11.46
N ASP A 153 1.73 -23.85 -10.92
CA ASP A 153 0.54 -23.01 -11.10
C ASP A 153 0.70 -21.97 -12.23
N LEU A 154 1.91 -21.86 -12.83
CA LEU A 154 2.24 -20.84 -13.81
C LEU A 154 2.62 -21.45 -15.17
N ASN A 155 2.27 -20.74 -16.25
CA ASN A 155 2.86 -21.02 -17.56
C ASN A 155 4.37 -20.73 -17.49
N PRO A 156 5.26 -21.71 -17.81
CA PRO A 156 6.72 -21.52 -17.75
C PRO A 156 7.24 -20.34 -18.60
N GLU A 157 6.55 -20.01 -19.68
CA GLU A 157 6.91 -18.90 -20.55
C GLU A 157 6.73 -17.54 -19.88
N VAL A 158 5.81 -17.42 -18.92
CA VAL A 158 5.57 -16.17 -18.16
C VAL A 158 6.83 -15.73 -17.45
N LYS A 159 7.51 -16.65 -16.75
CA LYS A 159 8.72 -16.32 -15.99
C LYS A 159 9.80 -15.72 -16.90
N THR A 160 10.06 -16.36 -18.02
CA THR A 160 11.05 -15.88 -19.00
C THR A 160 10.64 -14.54 -19.60
N ALA A 161 9.37 -14.38 -19.98
CA ALA A 161 8.86 -13.12 -20.54
C ALA A 161 8.97 -11.98 -19.53
N VAL A 162 8.59 -12.21 -18.26
CA VAL A 162 8.72 -11.22 -17.17
C VAL A 162 10.19 -10.84 -16.97
N GLN A 163 11.11 -11.83 -16.87
CA GLN A 163 12.54 -11.55 -16.69
C GLN A 163 13.13 -10.72 -17.82
N ASN A 164 12.69 -10.94 -19.06
CA ASN A 164 13.17 -10.20 -20.23
C ASN A 164 12.59 -8.77 -20.29
N ALA A 165 11.43 -8.54 -19.70
CA ALA A 165 10.73 -7.26 -19.75
C ALA A 165 11.01 -6.37 -18.51
N MET A 166 11.39 -6.98 -17.39
CA MET A 166 11.71 -6.24 -16.17
C MET A 166 12.91 -5.32 -16.36
N MET A 167 12.86 -4.19 -15.70
CA MET A 167 14.00 -3.26 -15.64
C MET A 167 15.22 -3.99 -15.08
N HIS A 168 16.35 -3.85 -15.76
CA HIS A 168 17.61 -4.40 -15.26
C HIS A 168 17.97 -3.72 -13.94
N ASP A 169 18.33 -4.53 -12.96
CA ASP A 169 18.93 -4.03 -11.76
C ASP A 169 20.31 -3.47 -12.05
N VAL A 170 20.65 -2.41 -11.32
CA VAL A 170 22.02 -1.90 -11.37
C VAL A 170 22.90 -2.93 -10.66
N ASP A 171 23.84 -3.51 -11.41
CA ASP A 171 24.86 -4.36 -10.83
C ASP A 171 25.89 -3.48 -10.10
N PHE A 172 25.81 -3.47 -8.80
CA PHE A 172 26.76 -2.76 -7.93
C PHE A 172 27.98 -3.62 -7.56
N SER A 173 28.18 -4.77 -8.20
CA SER A 173 29.31 -5.67 -7.90
C SER A 173 30.69 -4.99 -7.97
N GLY A 174 30.81 -3.88 -8.70
CA GLY A 174 32.01 -3.05 -8.75
C GLY A 174 32.10 -1.93 -7.70
N VAL A 175 31.03 -1.66 -6.94
CA VAL A 175 30.94 -0.53 -5.99
C VAL A 175 30.74 -1.03 -4.54
N GLY A 176 30.78 -2.32 -4.33
CA GLY A 176 30.33 -2.94 -3.09
C GLY A 176 28.85 -3.34 -3.23
N SER A 177 28.60 -4.58 -2.92
CA SER A 177 27.26 -5.14 -3.00
C SER A 177 26.33 -4.37 -2.07
N LEU A 178 25.19 -3.89 -2.58
CA LEU A 178 24.09 -3.44 -1.74
C LEU A 178 23.66 -4.54 -0.75
N ASP A 179 24.03 -5.79 -1.02
CA ASP A 179 23.79 -6.92 -0.13
C ASP A 179 24.50 -6.80 1.22
N GLY A 180 25.58 -6.02 1.33
CA GLY A 180 26.23 -5.71 2.61
C GLY A 180 25.43 -4.75 3.50
N HIS A 181 24.53 -3.99 2.91
CA HIS A 181 23.80 -2.92 3.61
C HIS A 181 22.51 -3.38 4.31
N TYR A 182 22.20 -4.67 4.27
CA TYR A 182 21.01 -5.21 4.90
C TYR A 182 21.37 -6.40 5.79
N GLU A 183 22.28 -6.22 6.72
CA GLU A 183 22.53 -7.28 7.68
C GLU A 183 21.25 -7.59 8.46
N LYS A 184 21.01 -8.88 8.68
CA LYS A 184 19.94 -9.31 9.55
C LYS A 184 20.14 -8.68 10.91
N THR A 185 19.32 -7.73 11.24
CA THR A 185 19.28 -7.18 12.58
C THR A 185 18.26 -7.94 13.40
N VAL A 186 18.54 -8.13 14.65
CA VAL A 186 17.52 -8.52 15.61
C VAL A 186 16.67 -7.29 15.85
N ARG A 187 15.35 -7.44 15.77
CA ARG A 187 14.44 -6.36 16.11
C ARG A 187 14.87 -5.73 17.44
N PRO A 188 15.04 -4.41 17.51
CA PRO A 188 15.42 -3.76 18.76
C PRO A 188 14.43 -4.13 19.87
N ALA A 189 14.97 -4.59 21.02
CA ALA A 189 14.15 -4.85 22.20
C ALA A 189 13.70 -3.53 22.80
N GLY A 190 12.40 -3.36 23.02
CA GLY A 190 11.83 -2.17 23.68
C GLY A 190 10.42 -1.89 23.18
N GLU A 191 9.68 -1.12 23.97
CA GLU A 191 8.40 -0.57 23.54
C GLU A 191 8.66 0.52 22.48
N VAL A 192 8.13 0.30 21.28
CA VAL A 192 8.14 1.33 20.24
C VAL A 192 7.10 2.36 20.60
N ARG A 193 7.53 3.59 20.83
CA ARG A 193 6.60 4.70 21.05
C ARG A 193 5.81 4.96 19.79
N ILE A 194 4.51 5.19 19.94
CA ILE A 194 3.62 5.54 18.83
C ILE A 194 3.55 7.06 18.80
N ALA A 195 3.83 7.65 17.64
CA ALA A 195 3.69 9.09 17.46
C ALA A 195 2.24 9.51 17.67
N ASP A 196 2.03 10.55 18.48
CA ASP A 196 0.71 11.17 18.61
C ASP A 196 0.53 12.21 17.50
N ALA A 197 -0.51 12.01 16.71
CA ALA A 197 -0.77 12.85 15.55
C ALA A 197 -1.22 14.27 15.91
N GLY A 198 -1.50 14.60 17.15
CA GLY A 198 -1.85 15.96 17.58
C GLY A 198 -2.75 16.73 16.59
N LEU A 199 -3.77 16.08 16.03
CA LEU A 199 -4.53 16.60 14.89
C LEU A 199 -5.20 17.93 15.24
N THR A 200 -4.65 19.02 14.70
CA THR A 200 -5.29 20.33 14.69
C THR A 200 -6.27 20.33 13.52
N ARG A 201 -7.54 20.48 13.78
CA ARG A 201 -8.60 20.31 12.78
C ARG A 201 -8.93 21.61 12.08
N THR A 202 -9.14 21.51 10.77
CA THR A 202 -9.51 22.63 9.92
C THR A 202 -10.99 22.79 9.72
N PRO A 203 -11.45 24.00 9.37
CA PRO A 203 -12.78 24.23 8.83
C PRO A 203 -12.98 23.43 7.53
N GLY A 204 -14.12 22.74 7.41
CA GLY A 204 -14.49 21.97 6.21
C GLY A 204 -14.51 20.46 6.39
N THR A 205 -13.85 19.90 7.40
CA THR A 205 -13.98 18.49 7.76
C THR A 205 -15.38 18.24 8.32
N PRO A 206 -16.07 17.13 7.96
CA PRO A 206 -17.32 16.76 8.58
C PRO A 206 -17.18 16.71 10.10
N SER A 207 -18.08 17.38 10.84
CA SER A 207 -18.11 17.26 12.29
C SER A 207 -18.64 15.88 12.68
N PHE A 208 -18.13 15.32 13.78
CA PHE A 208 -18.69 14.08 14.34
C PHE A 208 -20.20 14.17 14.58
N ASP A 209 -20.66 15.35 15.00
CA ASP A 209 -22.05 15.58 15.37
C ASP A 209 -22.99 15.70 14.13
N ASP A 210 -22.40 15.88 12.93
CA ASP A 210 -23.13 16.00 11.66
C ASP A 210 -23.25 14.68 10.91
N VAL A 211 -22.57 13.63 11.36
CA VAL A 211 -22.52 12.32 10.68
C VAL A 211 -23.29 11.26 11.46
N LYS A 212 -23.87 10.32 10.75
CA LYS A 212 -24.67 9.22 11.32
C LYS A 212 -24.28 7.88 10.71
N VAL A 213 -24.47 6.82 11.49
CA VAL A 213 -24.37 5.44 10.95
C VAL A 213 -25.41 5.29 9.85
N GLY A 214 -24.96 4.79 8.70
CA GLY A 214 -25.79 4.64 7.49
C GLY A 214 -25.68 5.80 6.50
N ASP A 215 -24.99 6.89 6.85
CA ASP A 215 -24.74 7.97 5.88
C ASP A 215 -23.81 7.47 4.77
N GLU A 216 -24.18 7.81 3.53
CA GLU A 216 -23.42 7.46 2.34
C GLU A 216 -22.51 8.62 1.93
N LEU A 217 -21.27 8.29 1.54
CA LEU A 217 -20.38 9.25 0.92
C LEU A 217 -20.81 9.45 -0.55
N PRO A 218 -20.67 10.67 -1.10
CA PRO A 218 -20.93 10.92 -2.52
C PRO A 218 -20.12 9.98 -3.41
N VAL A 219 -20.77 9.33 -4.37
CA VAL A 219 -20.09 8.43 -5.31
C VAL A 219 -19.06 9.20 -6.14
N ARG A 220 -17.88 8.63 -6.30
CA ARG A 220 -16.81 9.18 -7.14
C ARG A 220 -16.44 8.21 -8.24
N HIS A 221 -16.37 8.71 -9.46
CA HIS A 221 -15.84 8.00 -10.61
C HIS A 221 -14.42 8.47 -10.91
N THR A 222 -13.52 7.54 -11.11
CA THR A 222 -12.13 7.81 -11.44
C THR A 222 -11.72 6.97 -12.65
N ARG A 223 -11.11 7.63 -13.64
CA ARG A 223 -10.67 6.97 -14.86
C ARG A 223 -9.19 6.64 -14.78
N LEU A 224 -8.82 5.42 -15.20
CA LEU A 224 -7.45 4.98 -15.40
C LEU A 224 -7.16 4.72 -16.88
N SER A 225 -6.01 5.17 -17.33
CA SER A 225 -5.42 4.89 -18.63
C SER A 225 -4.16 4.03 -18.48
N ARG A 226 -3.63 3.50 -19.58
CA ARG A 226 -2.31 2.84 -19.60
C ARG A 226 -1.20 3.78 -19.15
N GLY A 227 -1.30 5.07 -19.46
CA GLY A 227 -0.34 6.09 -19.00
C GLY A 227 -0.31 6.22 -17.48
N ASP A 228 -1.46 6.11 -16.82
CA ASP A 228 -1.52 6.14 -15.35
C ASP A 228 -0.83 4.92 -14.74
N LEU A 229 -0.97 3.73 -15.35
CA LEU A 229 -0.30 2.52 -14.88
C LEU A 229 1.22 2.62 -15.02
N VAL A 230 1.71 3.11 -16.17
CA VAL A 230 3.16 3.34 -16.41
C VAL A 230 3.71 4.37 -15.45
N ASN A 231 2.98 5.48 -15.23
CA ASN A 231 3.39 6.50 -14.28
C ASN A 231 3.46 5.95 -12.86
N TYR A 232 2.45 5.18 -12.43
CA TYR A 232 2.45 4.56 -11.11
C TYR A 232 3.59 3.56 -10.94
N ALA A 233 3.85 2.70 -11.94
CA ALA A 233 4.96 1.76 -11.94
C ALA A 233 6.30 2.45 -11.67
N GLY A 234 6.58 3.57 -12.35
CA GLY A 234 7.80 4.34 -12.16
C GLY A 234 7.89 5.07 -10.81
N VAL A 235 6.77 5.61 -10.34
CA VAL A 235 6.72 6.37 -9.08
C VAL A 235 6.76 5.47 -7.86
N ALA A 236 6.02 4.35 -7.87
CA ALA A 236 5.92 3.41 -6.75
C ALA A 236 7.03 2.35 -6.75
N GLY A 237 7.72 2.15 -7.88
CA GLY A 237 8.74 1.11 -8.02
C GLY A 237 8.17 -0.28 -8.36
N ASP A 238 6.88 -0.40 -8.65
CA ASP A 238 6.26 -1.65 -9.06
C ASP A 238 6.27 -1.78 -10.59
N ALA A 239 7.35 -2.31 -11.11
CA ALA A 239 7.59 -2.47 -12.54
C ALA A 239 7.04 -3.79 -13.12
N ASN A 240 6.19 -4.53 -12.39
CA ASN A 240 5.66 -5.80 -12.87
C ASN A 240 4.95 -5.62 -14.23
N PRO A 241 5.39 -6.32 -15.28
CA PRO A 241 4.91 -6.09 -16.65
C PRO A 241 3.43 -6.45 -16.88
N ILE A 242 2.79 -7.21 -15.98
CA ILE A 242 1.35 -7.45 -16.08
C ILE A 242 0.52 -6.16 -16.03
N HIS A 243 1.12 -5.05 -15.58
CA HIS A 243 0.48 -3.75 -15.46
C HIS A 243 0.70 -2.83 -16.67
N TRP A 244 1.59 -3.20 -17.63
CA TRP A 244 1.89 -2.33 -18.76
C TRP A 244 2.18 -3.07 -20.08
N ASP A 245 2.49 -4.37 -20.03
CA ASP A 245 2.71 -5.22 -21.21
C ASP A 245 1.52 -6.16 -21.42
N GLU A 246 0.81 -5.95 -22.54
CA GLU A 246 -0.42 -6.68 -22.84
C GLU A 246 -0.15 -8.16 -23.17
N ASP A 247 0.97 -8.46 -23.85
CA ASP A 247 1.30 -9.82 -24.26
C ASP A 247 1.68 -10.64 -23.01
N ILE A 248 2.43 -10.07 -22.09
CA ILE A 248 2.77 -10.73 -20.82
C ILE A 248 1.52 -10.89 -19.94
N ALA A 249 0.64 -9.89 -19.87
CA ALA A 249 -0.61 -10.02 -19.15
C ALA A 249 -1.47 -11.17 -19.68
N LYS A 250 -1.61 -11.29 -21.01
CA LYS A 250 -2.34 -12.40 -21.66
C LYS A 250 -1.65 -13.75 -21.43
N LEU A 251 -0.33 -13.80 -21.51
CA LEU A 251 0.44 -15.01 -21.23
C LEU A 251 0.24 -15.48 -19.79
N ALA A 252 0.07 -14.54 -18.84
CA ALA A 252 -0.27 -14.79 -17.45
C ALA A 252 -1.76 -15.15 -17.22
N GLY A 253 -2.56 -15.31 -18.29
CA GLY A 253 -3.97 -15.68 -18.21
C GLY A 253 -4.93 -14.53 -17.93
N LEU A 254 -4.45 -13.28 -18.00
CA LEU A 254 -5.29 -12.10 -17.86
C LEU A 254 -5.88 -11.70 -19.22
N PRO A 255 -7.08 -11.11 -19.26
CA PRO A 255 -7.68 -10.70 -20.53
C PRO A 255 -6.97 -9.48 -21.16
N ASP A 256 -6.31 -8.67 -20.34
CA ASP A 256 -5.58 -7.46 -20.69
C ASP A 256 -4.72 -7.03 -19.51
N VAL A 257 -3.96 -5.92 -19.59
CA VAL A 257 -3.25 -5.41 -18.43
C VAL A 257 -4.22 -4.99 -17.33
N ILE A 258 -3.74 -5.09 -16.11
CA ILE A 258 -4.52 -4.79 -14.91
C ILE A 258 -3.91 -3.60 -14.16
N ALA A 259 -4.74 -2.83 -13.48
CA ALA A 259 -4.24 -1.82 -12.56
C ALA A 259 -3.52 -2.46 -11.36
N HIS A 260 -2.46 -1.81 -10.89
CA HIS A 260 -1.82 -2.18 -9.62
C HIS A 260 -2.85 -2.13 -8.48
N GLY A 261 -2.84 -3.14 -7.63
CA GLY A 261 -3.71 -3.17 -6.45
C GLY A 261 -3.52 -1.93 -5.58
N MET A 262 -2.26 -1.55 -5.37
CA MET A 262 -1.89 -0.37 -4.59
C MET A 262 -2.31 0.96 -5.23
N LEU A 263 -2.32 1.06 -6.57
CA LEU A 263 -2.87 2.23 -7.26
C LEU A 263 -4.37 2.37 -6.96
N THR A 264 -5.14 1.27 -7.07
CA THR A 264 -6.57 1.30 -6.78
C THR A 264 -6.85 1.65 -5.32
N MET A 265 -5.99 1.21 -4.40
CA MET A 265 -6.05 1.60 -2.99
C MET A 265 -5.73 3.08 -2.79
N GLY A 266 -4.72 3.63 -3.48
CA GLY A 266 -4.40 5.05 -3.44
C GLY A 266 -5.57 5.92 -3.90
N LEU A 267 -6.25 5.54 -4.99
CA LEU A 267 -7.48 6.19 -5.45
C LEU A 267 -8.59 6.15 -4.39
N GLY A 268 -8.75 4.99 -3.72
CA GLY A 268 -9.71 4.82 -2.64
C GLY A 268 -9.38 5.65 -1.40
N ALA A 269 -8.10 5.79 -1.06
CA ALA A 269 -7.65 6.68 0.01
C ALA A 269 -7.98 8.15 -0.31
N GLY A 270 -7.64 8.61 -1.52
CA GLY A 270 -7.97 9.96 -1.98
C GLY A 270 -9.48 10.23 -2.06
N PHE A 271 -10.30 9.21 -2.29
CA PHE A 271 -11.76 9.33 -2.23
C PHE A 271 -12.24 9.72 -0.82
N VAL A 272 -11.73 9.05 0.22
CA VAL A 272 -12.12 9.33 1.61
C VAL A 272 -11.45 10.61 2.12
N SER A 273 -10.16 10.85 1.80
CA SER A 273 -9.44 12.08 2.17
C SER A 273 -10.14 13.33 1.63
N ALA A 274 -10.64 13.28 0.39
CA ALA A 274 -11.40 14.38 -0.19
C ALA A 274 -12.73 14.65 0.54
N TRP A 275 -13.37 13.61 1.05
CA TRP A 275 -14.60 13.75 1.81
C TRP A 275 -14.34 14.24 3.24
N THR A 276 -13.30 13.75 3.90
CA THR A 276 -12.92 14.23 5.23
C THR A 276 -12.33 15.64 5.19
N GLY A 277 -11.81 16.09 4.06
CA GLY A 277 -11.12 17.38 3.92
C GLY A 277 -9.75 17.45 4.60
N ASP A 278 -9.26 16.33 5.15
CA ASP A 278 -7.96 16.21 5.80
C ASP A 278 -7.35 14.83 5.53
N PRO A 279 -6.21 14.73 4.83
CA PRO A 279 -5.51 13.46 4.60
C PRO A 279 -5.09 12.74 5.87
N GLY A 280 -4.86 13.48 6.96
CA GLY A 280 -4.52 12.94 8.28
C GLY A 280 -5.70 12.37 9.04
N ALA A 281 -6.93 12.55 8.59
CA ALA A 281 -8.11 12.03 9.26
C ALA A 281 -8.21 10.50 9.24
N VAL A 282 -7.66 9.84 8.19
CA VAL A 282 -7.69 8.39 8.07
C VAL A 282 -6.55 7.79 8.90
N THR A 283 -6.89 7.02 9.93
CA THR A 283 -5.91 6.40 10.84
C THR A 283 -5.61 4.96 10.50
N ARG A 284 -6.51 4.28 9.81
CA ARG A 284 -6.33 2.90 9.36
C ARG A 284 -7.08 2.68 8.05
N TYR A 285 -6.45 2.00 7.11
CA TYR A 285 -7.06 1.57 5.87
C TYR A 285 -6.72 0.11 5.61
N ALA A 286 -7.73 -0.73 5.55
CA ALA A 286 -7.58 -2.15 5.27
C ALA A 286 -8.38 -2.53 4.03
N VAL A 287 -7.75 -3.24 3.10
CA VAL A 287 -8.39 -3.73 1.88
C VAL A 287 -8.04 -5.19 1.64
N ARG A 288 -9.05 -5.98 1.35
CA ARG A 288 -8.90 -7.29 0.73
C ARG A 288 -9.24 -7.16 -0.75
N LEU A 289 -8.27 -7.41 -1.61
CA LEU A 289 -8.45 -7.41 -3.06
C LEU A 289 -9.26 -8.64 -3.50
N SER A 290 -10.19 -8.48 -4.43
CA SER A 290 -11.07 -9.58 -4.86
C SER A 290 -11.02 -9.83 -6.36
N ALA A 291 -10.79 -8.80 -7.17
CA ALA A 291 -10.64 -8.90 -8.60
C ALA A 291 -9.74 -7.77 -9.14
N PRO A 292 -9.03 -7.98 -10.24
CA PRO A 292 -8.28 -6.91 -10.88
C PRO A 292 -9.20 -5.92 -11.59
N ALA A 293 -8.79 -4.66 -11.65
CA ALA A 293 -9.35 -3.68 -12.59
C ALA A 293 -8.62 -3.83 -13.93
N ILE A 294 -9.34 -4.28 -14.95
CA ILE A 294 -8.79 -4.42 -16.30
C ILE A 294 -8.72 -3.04 -16.97
N VAL A 295 -7.59 -2.73 -17.62
CA VAL A 295 -7.36 -1.42 -18.25
C VAL A 295 -7.06 -1.60 -19.74
N PRO A 296 -8.08 -1.72 -20.60
CA PRO A 296 -7.90 -1.80 -22.05
C PRO A 296 -7.19 -0.57 -22.61
N ALA A 297 -6.37 -0.76 -23.66
CA ALA A 297 -5.51 0.29 -24.20
C ALA A 297 -6.26 1.53 -24.72
N LYS A 298 -7.43 1.34 -25.31
CA LYS A 298 -8.22 2.41 -25.94
C LYS A 298 -9.24 3.02 -24.99
N GLU A 299 -9.95 2.17 -24.27
CA GLU A 299 -11.08 2.57 -23.42
C GLU A 299 -10.62 3.03 -22.02
N GLY A 300 -9.50 2.48 -21.53
CA GLY A 300 -9.11 2.64 -20.14
C GLY A 300 -10.04 1.88 -19.19
N ALA A 301 -10.05 2.24 -17.92
CA ALA A 301 -10.95 1.70 -16.93
C ALA A 301 -11.62 2.82 -16.13
N ASP A 302 -12.91 2.70 -15.87
CA ASP A 302 -13.61 3.51 -14.89
C ASP A 302 -13.72 2.72 -13.58
N ILE A 303 -13.38 3.38 -12.48
CA ILE A 303 -13.53 2.85 -11.13
C ILE A 303 -14.53 3.72 -10.39
N GLU A 304 -15.60 3.08 -9.94
CA GLU A 304 -16.63 3.68 -9.09
C GLU A 304 -16.28 3.41 -7.63
N PHE A 305 -16.12 4.48 -6.84
CA PHE A 305 -15.97 4.43 -5.39
C PHE A 305 -17.25 4.89 -4.71
N SER A 306 -17.65 4.15 -3.67
CA SER A 306 -18.72 4.54 -2.75
C SER A 306 -18.30 4.23 -1.32
N GLY A 307 -18.89 4.94 -0.37
CA GLY A 307 -18.59 4.77 1.06
C GLY A 307 -19.87 4.80 1.89
N LEU A 308 -19.84 4.09 3.02
CA LEU A 308 -20.94 4.03 3.99
C LEU A 308 -20.37 4.06 5.41
N ILE A 309 -20.87 4.96 6.26
CA ILE A 309 -20.52 4.99 7.67
C ILE A 309 -21.12 3.77 8.37
N LYS A 310 -20.25 2.85 8.83
CA LYS A 310 -20.67 1.58 9.46
C LYS A 310 -20.85 1.68 10.96
N SER A 311 -20.00 2.47 11.61
CA SER A 311 -20.02 2.67 13.05
C SER A 311 -19.40 3.99 13.43
N LEU A 312 -19.79 4.51 14.59
CA LEU A 312 -19.27 5.73 15.18
C LEU A 312 -18.91 5.43 16.64
N ASP A 313 -17.81 6.02 17.11
CA ASP A 313 -17.39 5.99 18.49
C ASP A 313 -17.42 7.43 19.04
N PRO A 314 -18.41 7.77 19.90
CA PRO A 314 -18.53 9.12 20.45
C PRO A 314 -17.39 9.48 21.38
N ALA A 315 -16.80 8.53 22.11
CA ALA A 315 -15.72 8.80 23.06
C ALA A 315 -14.43 9.21 22.33
N ALA A 316 -14.14 8.55 21.23
CA ALA A 316 -12.97 8.83 20.39
C ALA A 316 -13.26 9.84 19.25
N ARG A 317 -14.53 10.29 19.09
CA ARG A 317 -15.01 11.07 17.92
C ARG A 317 -14.49 10.48 16.60
N SER A 318 -14.63 9.18 16.45
CA SER A 318 -14.12 8.44 15.31
C SER A 318 -15.21 7.55 14.69
N GLY A 319 -14.94 7.00 13.53
CA GLY A 319 -15.86 6.08 12.88
C GLY A 319 -15.17 5.16 11.90
N VAL A 320 -15.92 4.16 11.45
CA VAL A 320 -15.50 3.22 10.43
C VAL A 320 -16.34 3.44 9.18
N ILE A 321 -15.67 3.70 8.07
CA ILE A 321 -16.27 3.79 6.73
C ILE A 321 -16.01 2.48 6.00
N ALA A 322 -17.07 1.80 5.54
CA ALA A 322 -16.93 0.75 4.55
C ALA A 322 -16.79 1.39 3.17
N VAL A 323 -15.74 1.03 2.46
CA VAL A 323 -15.47 1.51 1.11
C VAL A 323 -15.74 0.40 0.11
N ALA A 324 -16.43 0.71 -0.97
CA ALA A 324 -16.60 -0.19 -2.10
C ALA A 324 -15.91 0.42 -3.33
N ALA A 325 -15.24 -0.44 -4.10
CA ALA A 325 -14.66 -0.08 -5.38
C ALA A 325 -15.11 -1.10 -6.43
N LYS A 326 -15.58 -0.59 -7.57
CA LYS A 326 -16.05 -1.42 -8.70
C LYS A 326 -15.38 -0.94 -9.99
N SER A 327 -15.02 -1.86 -10.85
CA SER A 327 -14.61 -1.60 -12.22
C SER A 327 -15.46 -2.47 -13.14
N GLN A 328 -16.02 -1.87 -14.19
CA GLN A 328 -16.91 -2.57 -15.13
C GLN A 328 -18.03 -3.37 -14.42
N GLY A 329 -18.61 -2.80 -13.36
CA GLY A 329 -19.67 -3.42 -12.56
C GLY A 329 -19.22 -4.53 -11.61
N LYS A 330 -17.94 -4.97 -11.66
CA LYS A 330 -17.38 -5.98 -10.76
C LYS A 330 -16.69 -5.34 -9.55
N LYS A 331 -16.89 -5.91 -8.36
CA LYS A 331 -16.17 -5.47 -7.17
C LYS A 331 -14.67 -5.81 -7.32
N ILE A 332 -13.81 -4.80 -7.16
CA ILE A 332 -12.36 -4.97 -7.09
C ILE A 332 -11.86 -5.04 -5.65
N PHE A 333 -12.59 -4.44 -4.69
CA PHE A 333 -12.39 -4.64 -3.26
C PHE A 333 -13.43 -5.62 -2.72
N GLY A 334 -12.99 -6.72 -2.14
CA GLY A 334 -13.86 -7.70 -1.48
C GLY A 334 -14.36 -7.16 -0.13
N LEU A 335 -13.44 -6.65 0.68
CA LEU A 335 -13.69 -5.93 1.92
C LEU A 335 -12.72 -4.76 1.99
N ALA A 336 -13.25 -3.57 2.22
CA ALA A 336 -12.42 -2.41 2.49
C ALA A 336 -13.05 -1.55 3.58
N THR A 337 -12.23 -1.13 4.54
CA THR A 337 -12.65 -0.28 5.65
C THR A 337 -11.61 0.79 5.93
N MET A 338 -12.06 1.98 6.30
CA MET A 338 -11.22 3.06 6.81
C MET A 338 -11.71 3.52 8.16
N ASN A 339 -10.77 3.57 9.12
CA ASN A 339 -11.02 4.23 10.39
C ASN A 339 -10.68 5.72 10.21
N VAL A 340 -11.59 6.57 10.61
CA VAL A 340 -11.45 8.02 10.47
C VAL A 340 -11.66 8.70 11.80
N ARG A 341 -10.93 9.80 12.04
CA ARG A 341 -11.21 10.73 13.13
C ARG A 341 -12.02 11.89 12.57
N PHE A 342 -13.05 12.26 13.31
CA PHE A 342 -13.88 13.42 12.98
C PHE A 342 -13.54 14.61 13.88
N ARG A 343 -13.95 15.76 13.42
CA ARG A 343 -13.86 17.01 14.16
C ARG A 343 -14.77 17.03 15.41
#